data_191c74c888da22400661f2ee1c15b431
#
_entry.id   191c74c888da22400661f2ee1c15b431
#
_cell.length_a   1.000
_cell.length_b   1.000
_cell.length_c   1.000
_cell.angle_alpha   90.00
_cell.angle_beta   90.00
_cell.angle_gamma   90.00
#
_symmetry.space_group_name_H-M   'P 1'
#
loop_
_entity.id
_entity.type
_entity.pdbx_description
1 polymer ?
#
loop_
_entity_poly.entity_id
_entity_poly.type
_entity_poly.pdbx_seq_one_letter_code
_entity_poly.pdbx_strand_id
1 'polypeptide(L)'
;MLNDYEFWFVVGSQFLYGPEVLETVSARAAEMADALNASGNLPCKIVYKVTAKTNAEITDLVREANYSKRCAGLITWCHTFSPGKMWINGFAALQKPYCHFATQYNREIPNEGIDMDFMNLNQAAHGDREHGFTAARLRVPRKVIAGYWQDTAVQKRLGDWMRAAVGAAVSKELKVMRFGDNMREVAVTEGDKVEVQAKLGWQVNTWPVGQLVEAMHAVTEAEIDALMAQYRTAYDFAADDAAFTDTVRYQAREELAIKKMLDAEGCRAFSNTFQDLYGMRQLPGLASQHLMAQGYGYGGEGDWKVAAMTAIIKAMGEGKTGGTAFMEDYTYNLVPGAMYSLGAHMLEVCPSVAAARPRIEIHPLGIGDREPPARLVFEGHEGSAIVVSLVDMGGRLRLICQDIHCVKPILPMPNLPVARVMWQAMPDLTTGLECWITAGGAHHTTLTYDVSAEQMQDWARMMDVEFVHITADTTVEWLEQQLFLNDLAWKWKS
;
A
#
# COMPACT_ATOMS: atom_id res chain seq x y z
N MET A 1 9.27 1.27 -10.05
CA MET A 1 8.77 2.22 -9.02
C MET A 1 9.67 2.22 -7.79
N LEU A 2 9.89 1.08 -7.10
CA LEU A 2 10.79 1.02 -5.94
C LEU A 2 12.21 1.54 -6.24
N ASN A 3 12.73 1.27 -7.43
CA ASN A 3 14.05 1.74 -7.88
C ASN A 3 14.12 3.27 -8.12
N ASP A 4 12.99 3.96 -8.15
CA ASP A 4 12.95 5.42 -8.31
C ASP A 4 13.23 6.12 -6.97
N TYR A 5 13.15 5.39 -5.86
CA TYR A 5 13.32 5.88 -4.52
C TYR A 5 14.61 5.40 -3.86
N GLU A 6 15.10 6.20 -2.94
CA GLU A 6 16.25 5.91 -2.08
C GLU A 6 15.96 6.37 -0.64
N PHE A 7 16.69 5.80 0.30
CA PHE A 7 16.63 6.17 1.72
C PHE A 7 17.95 6.76 2.15
N TRP A 8 17.90 7.90 2.83
CA TRP A 8 19.11 8.57 3.27
C TRP A 8 19.50 8.11 4.67
N PHE A 9 20.72 7.57 4.76
CA PHE A 9 21.30 7.12 6.01
C PHE A 9 22.09 8.27 6.63
N VAL A 10 21.65 8.72 7.80
CA VAL A 10 22.13 9.91 8.52
C VAL A 10 22.67 9.46 9.87
N VAL A 11 23.94 9.64 10.11
CA VAL A 11 24.61 9.22 11.34
C VAL A 11 24.84 10.41 12.23
N GLY A 12 24.43 10.33 13.50
CA GLY A 12 24.67 11.37 14.49
C GLY A 12 25.99 11.18 15.21
N SER A 13 26.74 12.29 15.41
CA SER A 13 27.95 12.36 16.22
C SER A 13 28.15 13.79 16.75
N GLN A 14 29.34 14.12 17.23
CA GLN A 14 29.72 15.46 17.66
C GLN A 14 31.24 15.70 17.58
N PHE A 15 31.64 16.96 17.46
CA PHE A 15 33.06 17.35 17.34
C PHE A 15 33.92 16.97 18.55
N LEU A 16 33.31 16.73 19.72
CA LEU A 16 34.01 16.39 20.97
C LEU A 16 34.90 15.14 20.81
N TYR A 17 34.56 14.23 19.92
CA TYR A 17 35.31 12.97 19.72
C TYR A 17 36.58 13.14 18.91
N GLY A 18 36.81 14.28 18.26
CA GLY A 18 37.96 14.53 17.42
C GLY A 18 37.86 13.94 16.00
N PRO A 19 38.78 14.30 15.12
CA PRO A 19 38.71 13.99 13.68
C PRO A 19 38.85 12.49 13.40
N GLU A 20 39.73 11.77 14.08
CA GLU A 20 40.01 10.34 13.84
C GLU A 20 38.79 9.46 14.13
N VAL A 21 38.07 9.74 15.25
CA VAL A 21 36.83 9.04 15.60
C VAL A 21 35.74 9.35 14.60
N LEU A 22 35.61 10.62 14.16
CA LEU A 22 34.62 11.02 13.17
C LEU A 22 34.85 10.39 11.78
N GLU A 23 36.10 10.22 11.38
CA GLU A 23 36.47 9.48 10.17
C GLU A 23 36.10 8.00 10.29
N THR A 24 36.39 7.38 11.44
CA THR A 24 36.02 5.99 11.73
C THR A 24 34.50 5.80 11.68
N VAL A 25 33.73 6.70 12.30
CA VAL A 25 32.25 6.67 12.26
C VAL A 25 31.75 6.75 10.83
N SER A 26 32.31 7.65 10.03
CA SER A 26 31.91 7.85 8.64
C SER A 26 32.24 6.63 7.77
N ALA A 27 33.41 6.04 7.93
CA ALA A 27 33.83 4.83 7.23
C ALA A 27 32.91 3.64 7.56
N ARG A 28 32.59 3.43 8.83
CA ARG A 28 31.68 2.35 9.28
C ARG A 28 30.25 2.58 8.79
N ALA A 29 29.77 3.82 8.75
CA ALA A 29 28.47 4.15 8.20
C ALA A 29 28.36 3.85 6.70
N ALA A 30 29.41 4.16 5.94
CA ALA A 30 29.48 3.83 4.51
C ALA A 30 29.50 2.31 4.30
N GLU A 31 30.34 1.59 5.05
CA GLU A 31 30.40 0.13 5.02
C GLU A 31 29.04 -0.51 5.33
N MET A 32 28.35 -0.05 6.37
CA MET A 32 27.01 -0.53 6.72
C MET A 32 26.02 -0.29 5.58
N ALA A 33 26.01 0.90 4.98
CA ALA A 33 25.12 1.20 3.86
C ALA A 33 25.40 0.28 2.66
N ASP A 34 26.66 0.07 2.32
CA ASP A 34 27.07 -0.81 1.19
C ASP A 34 26.69 -2.27 1.47
N ALA A 35 26.95 -2.77 2.68
CA ALA A 35 26.60 -4.14 3.06
C ALA A 35 25.07 -4.35 3.13
N LEU A 36 24.32 -3.39 3.63
CA LEU A 36 22.85 -3.43 3.63
C LEU A 36 22.31 -3.45 2.19
N ASN A 37 22.85 -2.65 1.29
CA ASN A 37 22.48 -2.66 -0.13
C ASN A 37 22.81 -3.99 -0.81
N ALA A 38 23.92 -4.63 -0.44
CA ALA A 38 24.33 -5.92 -0.98
C ALA A 38 23.55 -7.12 -0.41
N SER A 39 22.80 -6.94 0.67
CA SER A 39 22.13 -8.03 1.39
C SER A 39 20.99 -8.71 0.61
N GLY A 40 20.40 -8.03 -0.37
CA GLY A 40 19.23 -8.49 -1.11
C GLY A 40 17.91 -8.47 -0.30
N ASN A 41 17.92 -7.99 0.95
CA ASN A 41 16.73 -7.92 1.83
C ASN A 41 16.02 -6.57 1.77
N LEU A 42 16.59 -5.57 1.13
CA LEU A 42 16.04 -4.22 1.04
C LEU A 42 15.43 -3.96 -0.34
N PRO A 43 14.26 -3.33 -0.40
CA PRO A 43 13.56 -3.05 -1.67
C PRO A 43 14.11 -1.82 -2.41
N CYS A 44 14.79 -0.92 -1.70
CA CYS A 44 15.33 0.33 -2.23
C CYS A 44 16.75 0.54 -1.74
N LYS A 45 17.48 1.42 -2.44
CA LYS A 45 18.85 1.77 -2.08
C LYS A 45 18.90 2.63 -0.81
N ILE A 46 19.84 2.31 0.08
CA ILE A 46 20.28 3.17 1.18
C ILE A 46 21.48 3.99 0.70
N VAL A 47 21.45 5.30 0.92
CA VAL A 47 22.52 6.23 0.58
C VAL A 47 23.06 6.87 1.85
N TYR A 48 24.30 6.54 2.23
CA TYR A 48 24.95 7.26 3.31
C TYR A 48 25.18 8.71 2.89
N LYS A 49 24.63 9.66 3.66
CA LYS A 49 24.68 11.09 3.33
C LYS A 49 25.75 11.81 4.14
N VAL A 50 25.76 11.63 5.45
CA VAL A 50 26.64 12.42 6.33
C VAL A 50 26.70 11.80 7.73
N THR A 51 27.86 12.01 8.39
CA THR A 51 27.96 12.01 9.85
C THR A 51 27.73 13.43 10.36
N ALA A 52 26.51 13.70 10.84
CA ALA A 52 26.05 15.02 11.24
C ALA A 52 26.54 15.33 12.68
N LYS A 53 27.15 16.49 12.86
CA LYS A 53 27.83 16.90 14.09
C LYS A 53 27.26 18.18 14.68
N THR A 54 26.35 18.85 13.97
CA THR A 54 25.77 20.14 14.39
C THR A 54 24.29 20.21 14.06
N ASN A 55 23.58 21.09 14.78
CA ASN A 55 22.18 21.40 14.48
C ASN A 55 21.99 21.91 13.04
N ALA A 56 22.91 22.72 12.51
CA ALA A 56 22.84 23.27 11.16
C ALA A 56 22.94 22.16 10.11
N GLU A 57 23.95 21.25 10.22
CA GLU A 57 24.12 20.12 9.29
C GLU A 57 22.86 19.23 9.25
N ILE A 58 22.27 18.92 10.42
CA ILE A 58 21.05 18.11 10.51
C ILE A 58 19.86 18.84 9.86
N THR A 59 19.70 20.13 10.15
CA THR A 59 18.58 20.93 9.65
C THR A 59 18.63 21.09 8.14
N ASP A 60 19.81 21.38 7.59
CA ASP A 60 20.01 21.56 6.16
C ASP A 60 19.81 20.25 5.39
N LEU A 61 20.29 19.13 5.94
CA LEU A 61 20.05 17.80 5.37
C LEU A 61 18.55 17.45 5.36
N VAL A 62 17.83 17.72 6.44
CA VAL A 62 16.37 17.48 6.49
C VAL A 62 15.64 18.32 5.46
N ARG A 63 16.02 19.59 5.28
CA ARG A 63 15.47 20.46 4.22
C ARG A 63 15.75 19.90 2.84
N GLU A 64 16.99 19.46 2.57
CA GLU A 64 17.36 18.80 1.30
C GLU A 64 16.49 17.55 1.08
N ALA A 65 16.32 16.70 2.09
CA ALA A 65 15.49 15.51 2.01
C ALA A 65 14.02 15.82 1.70
N ASN A 66 13.45 16.86 2.33
CA ASN A 66 12.07 17.27 2.10
C ASN A 66 11.82 17.63 0.62
N TYR A 67 12.78 18.31 -0.04
CA TYR A 67 12.66 18.70 -1.45
C TYR A 67 13.03 17.60 -2.44
N SER A 68 13.77 16.57 -2.01
CA SER A 68 14.18 15.47 -2.88
C SER A 68 13.00 14.57 -3.24
N LYS A 69 12.72 14.43 -4.53
CA LYS A 69 11.70 13.49 -5.02
C LYS A 69 12.14 12.04 -4.88
N ARG A 70 13.45 11.77 -4.89
CA ARG A 70 14.00 10.42 -4.75
C ARG A 70 14.05 9.95 -3.30
N CYS A 71 14.24 10.85 -2.34
CA CYS A 71 14.29 10.50 -0.92
C CYS A 71 12.90 10.13 -0.42
N ALA A 72 12.64 8.83 -0.20
CA ALA A 72 11.38 8.34 0.38
C ALA A 72 11.38 8.41 1.92
N GLY A 73 12.53 8.50 2.56
CA GLY A 73 12.62 8.58 4.01
C GLY A 73 14.04 8.66 4.54
N LEU A 74 14.15 8.99 5.82
CA LEU A 74 15.42 9.04 6.55
C LEU A 74 15.58 7.81 7.45
N ILE A 75 16.78 7.25 7.45
CA ILE A 75 17.22 6.24 8.42
C ILE A 75 18.31 6.87 9.25
N THR A 76 18.10 7.01 10.56
CA THR A 76 19.09 7.60 11.47
C THR A 76 19.75 6.55 12.33
N TRP A 77 21.02 6.75 12.62
CA TRP A 77 21.82 5.91 13.52
C TRP A 77 22.76 6.75 14.38
N CYS A 78 22.95 6.35 15.61
CA CYS A 78 23.92 6.94 16.52
C CYS A 78 25.03 5.93 16.80
N HIS A 79 26.21 6.06 16.15
CA HIS A 79 27.36 5.20 16.47
C HIS A 79 28.04 5.64 17.75
N THR A 80 28.34 6.94 17.84
CA THR A 80 28.77 7.64 19.07
C THR A 80 27.57 8.34 19.68
N PHE A 81 27.77 9.02 20.82
CA PHE A 81 26.75 9.89 21.38
C PHE A 81 26.53 11.13 20.51
N SER A 82 25.29 11.28 20.03
CA SER A 82 24.81 12.47 19.35
C SER A 82 23.84 13.22 20.25
N PRO A 83 24.16 14.44 20.73
CA PRO A 83 23.28 15.18 21.63
C PRO A 83 21.90 15.44 21.03
N GLY A 84 20.83 15.08 21.73
CA GLY A 84 19.45 15.18 21.23
C GLY A 84 19.03 16.60 20.85
N LYS A 85 19.58 17.64 21.48
CA LYS A 85 19.30 19.04 21.13
C LYS A 85 19.71 19.41 19.69
N MET A 86 20.69 18.73 19.13
CA MET A 86 21.12 18.98 17.73
C MET A 86 20.03 18.61 16.71
N TRP A 87 19.13 17.69 17.07
CA TRP A 87 18.08 17.17 16.20
C TRP A 87 16.78 17.97 16.23
N ILE A 88 16.58 18.85 17.23
CA ILE A 88 15.30 19.55 17.47
C ILE A 88 14.82 20.29 16.22
N ASN A 89 15.65 21.15 15.62
CA ASN A 89 15.24 21.96 14.47
C ASN A 89 15.04 21.11 13.21
N GLY A 90 15.86 20.08 13.03
CA GLY A 90 15.68 19.09 11.96
C GLY A 90 14.35 18.36 12.10
N PHE A 91 14.03 17.83 13.27
CA PHE A 91 12.76 17.17 13.53
C PHE A 91 11.55 18.07 13.36
N ALA A 92 11.64 19.33 13.78
CA ALA A 92 10.57 20.29 13.59
C ALA A 92 10.30 20.64 12.11
N ALA A 93 11.31 20.50 11.25
CA ALA A 93 11.19 20.74 9.81
C ALA A 93 10.89 19.48 8.99
N LEU A 94 10.93 18.29 9.59
CA LEU A 94 10.87 17.01 8.88
C LEU A 94 9.47 16.73 8.30
N GLN A 95 9.42 16.48 6.98
CA GLN A 95 8.21 16.11 6.24
C GLN A 95 8.29 14.71 5.60
N LYS A 96 9.41 14.02 5.77
CA LYS A 96 9.64 12.67 5.24
C LYS A 96 9.42 11.61 6.31
N PRO A 97 9.01 10.39 5.94
CA PRO A 97 9.07 9.24 6.82
C PRO A 97 10.44 9.08 7.47
N TYR A 98 10.45 8.67 8.73
CA TYR A 98 11.65 8.59 9.52
C TYR A 98 11.70 7.29 10.32
N CYS A 99 12.84 6.57 10.23
CA CYS A 99 13.16 5.40 11.01
C CYS A 99 14.43 5.62 11.82
N HIS A 100 14.37 5.38 13.12
CA HIS A 100 15.57 5.30 13.93
C HIS A 100 16.05 3.84 13.99
N PHE A 101 17.26 3.59 13.48
CA PHE A 101 17.89 2.29 13.45
C PHE A 101 18.76 2.11 14.70
N ALA A 102 18.18 1.53 15.75
CA ALA A 102 18.84 1.30 17.04
C ALA A 102 19.71 0.03 16.94
N THR A 103 20.90 0.20 16.43
CA THR A 103 21.87 -0.87 16.20
C THR A 103 23.27 -0.46 16.66
N GLN A 104 24.18 -1.41 16.68
CA GLN A 104 25.59 -1.19 16.98
C GLN A 104 26.45 -1.80 15.90
N TYR A 105 27.58 -1.15 15.57
CA TYR A 105 28.49 -1.64 14.53
C TYR A 105 29.05 -3.03 14.88
N ASN A 106 29.53 -3.20 16.13
CA ASN A 106 30.01 -4.48 16.63
C ASN A 106 28.86 -5.35 17.15
N ARG A 107 28.90 -6.64 16.88
CA ARG A 107 27.91 -7.59 17.40
C ARG A 107 28.10 -7.84 18.89
N GLU A 108 29.33 -7.95 19.34
CA GLU A 108 29.70 -8.37 20.69
C GLU A 108 30.50 -7.30 21.42
N ILE A 109 30.44 -7.32 22.74
CA ILE A 109 31.33 -6.56 23.59
C ILE A 109 32.64 -7.34 23.68
N PRO A 110 33.78 -6.79 23.22
CA PRO A 110 35.07 -7.48 23.27
C PRO A 110 35.57 -7.59 24.71
N ASN A 111 35.64 -8.82 25.24
CA ASN A 111 35.95 -9.06 26.63
C ASN A 111 37.30 -8.46 27.09
N GLU A 112 38.36 -8.70 26.33
CA GLU A 112 39.73 -8.23 26.65
C GLU A 112 40.08 -6.93 25.91
N GLY A 113 39.34 -6.54 24.89
CA GLY A 113 39.61 -5.37 24.07
C GLY A 113 38.72 -4.16 24.39
N ILE A 114 37.89 -4.24 25.45
CA ILE A 114 37.05 -3.12 25.85
C ILE A 114 37.86 -2.15 26.73
N ASP A 115 37.95 -0.92 26.26
CA ASP A 115 38.55 0.20 26.98
C ASP A 115 37.68 1.45 26.84
N MET A 116 38.16 2.59 27.35
CA MET A 116 37.40 3.86 27.28
C MET A 116 37.27 4.38 25.85
N ASP A 117 38.21 4.10 24.95
CA ASP A 117 38.14 4.52 23.56
C ASP A 117 37.10 3.69 22.80
N PHE A 118 37.06 2.37 23.05
CA PHE A 118 35.96 1.54 22.56
C PHE A 118 34.59 2.01 23.06
N MET A 119 34.48 2.34 24.33
CA MET A 119 33.24 2.84 24.95
C MET A 119 32.79 4.15 24.31
N ASN A 120 33.72 5.09 24.11
CA ASN A 120 33.42 6.39 23.50
C ASN A 120 33.02 6.26 22.00
N LEU A 121 33.63 5.35 21.27
CA LEU A 121 33.28 5.10 19.87
C LEU A 121 31.93 4.39 19.74
N ASN A 122 31.57 3.48 20.66
CA ASN A 122 30.41 2.61 20.56
C ASN A 122 29.33 3.00 21.59
N GLN A 123 28.81 4.23 21.49
CA GLN A 123 27.77 4.76 22.40
C GLN A 123 26.36 4.77 21.77
N ALA A 124 26.04 3.81 20.90
CA ALA A 124 24.71 3.72 20.30
C ALA A 124 23.59 3.72 21.35
N ALA A 125 23.70 2.91 22.39
CA ALA A 125 22.72 2.84 23.46
C ALA A 125 22.45 4.20 24.16
N HIS A 126 23.45 5.03 24.31
CA HIS A 126 23.33 6.37 24.88
C HIS A 126 22.71 7.35 23.89
N GLY A 127 23.22 7.35 22.65
CA GLY A 127 22.73 8.19 21.56
C GLY A 127 21.25 7.91 21.24
N ASP A 128 20.85 6.64 21.16
CA ASP A 128 19.47 6.21 20.87
C ASP A 128 18.46 6.78 21.88
N ARG A 129 18.84 6.86 23.17
CA ARG A 129 17.94 7.38 24.21
C ARG A 129 17.73 8.88 24.11
N GLU A 130 18.77 9.65 23.86
CA GLU A 130 18.67 11.10 23.66
C GLU A 130 17.89 11.43 22.37
N HIS A 131 18.18 10.72 21.30
CA HIS A 131 17.50 10.84 20.04
C HIS A 131 16.01 10.48 20.18
N GLY A 132 15.72 9.35 20.80
CA GLY A 132 14.36 8.86 21.08
C GLY A 132 13.56 9.80 21.97
N PHE A 133 14.18 10.34 23.04
CA PHE A 133 13.55 11.34 23.92
C PHE A 133 13.14 12.59 23.13
N THR A 134 14.05 13.13 22.34
CA THR A 134 13.79 14.36 21.55
C THR A 134 12.63 14.13 20.56
N ALA A 135 12.65 13.03 19.82
CA ALA A 135 11.60 12.69 18.89
C ALA A 135 10.24 12.45 19.57
N ALA A 136 10.24 11.80 20.75
CA ALA A 136 9.02 11.56 21.54
C ALA A 136 8.43 12.87 22.06
N ARG A 137 9.28 13.75 22.62
CA ARG A 137 8.86 15.07 23.14
C ARG A 137 8.24 15.96 22.05
N LEU A 138 8.78 15.91 20.85
CA LEU A 138 8.28 16.65 19.70
C LEU A 138 7.11 15.94 18.99
N ARG A 139 6.71 14.73 19.43
CA ARG A 139 5.67 13.91 18.83
C ARG A 139 5.92 13.60 17.34
N VAL A 140 7.19 13.44 16.95
CA VAL A 140 7.56 13.10 15.57
C VAL A 140 7.12 11.67 15.28
N PRO A 141 6.27 11.44 14.26
CA PRO A 141 5.91 10.09 13.82
C PRO A 141 7.18 9.35 13.37
N ARG A 142 7.39 8.15 13.89
CA ARG A 142 8.61 7.39 13.60
C ARG A 142 8.41 5.89 13.72
N LYS A 143 9.29 5.16 13.05
CA LYS A 143 9.59 3.74 13.32
C LYS A 143 10.89 3.66 14.13
N VAL A 144 10.95 2.74 15.07
CA VAL A 144 12.20 2.32 15.70
C VAL A 144 12.42 0.86 15.38
N ILE A 145 13.57 0.53 14.79
CA ILE A 145 13.97 -0.83 14.53
C ILE A 145 15.24 -1.10 15.32
N ALA A 146 15.16 -2.05 16.26
CA ALA A 146 16.27 -2.43 17.10
C ALA A 146 16.78 -3.83 16.74
N GLY A 147 18.10 -4.02 16.84
CA GLY A 147 18.78 -5.28 16.63
C GLY A 147 20.09 -5.12 15.85
N TYR A 148 20.81 -6.23 15.65
CA TYR A 148 22.07 -6.19 14.93
C TYR A 148 21.85 -6.02 13.41
N TRP A 149 22.52 -5.06 12.82
CA TRP A 149 22.25 -4.62 11.44
C TRP A 149 22.48 -5.68 10.36
N GLN A 150 23.29 -6.73 10.63
CA GLN A 150 23.49 -7.84 9.70
C GLN A 150 22.46 -8.97 9.86
N ASP A 151 21.63 -8.94 10.90
CA ASP A 151 20.63 -9.99 11.09
C ASP A 151 19.51 -9.86 10.04
N THR A 152 19.26 -10.93 9.30
CA THR A 152 18.26 -10.98 8.23
C THR A 152 16.86 -10.53 8.70
N ALA A 153 16.46 -10.91 9.92
CA ALA A 153 15.16 -10.50 10.48
C ALA A 153 15.08 -8.97 10.69
N VAL A 154 16.19 -8.34 11.11
CA VAL A 154 16.27 -6.88 11.29
C VAL A 154 16.25 -6.18 9.93
N GLN A 155 17.00 -6.69 8.94
CA GLN A 155 17.02 -6.18 7.58
C GLN A 155 15.64 -6.28 6.91
N LYS A 156 14.92 -7.39 7.10
CA LYS A 156 13.54 -7.55 6.59
C LYS A 156 12.59 -6.52 7.19
N ARG A 157 12.64 -6.28 8.51
CA ARG A 157 11.83 -5.24 9.16
C ARG A 157 12.13 -3.85 8.62
N LEU A 158 13.41 -3.57 8.34
CA LEU A 158 13.81 -2.32 7.71
C LEU A 158 13.25 -2.22 6.28
N GLY A 159 13.36 -3.29 5.48
CA GLY A 159 12.80 -3.38 4.13
C GLY A 159 11.29 -3.22 4.12
N ASP A 160 10.56 -3.81 5.07
CA ASP A 160 9.11 -3.67 5.20
C ASP A 160 8.71 -2.22 5.51
N TRP A 161 9.42 -1.54 6.41
CA TRP A 161 9.22 -0.12 6.67
C TRP A 161 9.54 0.74 5.44
N MET A 162 10.59 0.42 4.70
CA MET A 162 10.93 1.13 3.45
C MET A 162 9.79 1.03 2.42
N ARG A 163 9.15 -0.13 2.29
CA ARG A 163 7.98 -0.31 1.42
C ARG A 163 6.80 0.57 1.85
N ALA A 164 6.51 0.64 3.15
CA ALA A 164 5.48 1.52 3.70
C ALA A 164 5.79 3.01 3.41
N ALA A 165 7.06 3.41 3.54
CA ALA A 165 7.51 4.77 3.24
C ALA A 165 7.42 5.11 1.74
N VAL A 166 7.68 4.15 0.85
CA VAL A 166 7.41 4.33 -0.60
C VAL A 166 5.91 4.47 -0.84
N GLY A 167 5.05 3.68 -0.18
CA GLY A 167 3.60 3.85 -0.22
C GLY A 167 3.16 5.26 0.18
N ALA A 168 3.79 5.84 1.22
CA ALA A 168 3.54 7.22 1.64
C ALA A 168 4.04 8.25 0.60
N ALA A 169 5.19 8.00 -0.04
CA ALA A 169 5.70 8.86 -1.11
C ALA A 169 4.80 8.83 -2.34
N VAL A 170 4.35 7.64 -2.75
CA VAL A 170 3.37 7.45 -3.85
C VAL A 170 2.06 8.16 -3.55
N SER A 171 1.58 8.08 -2.30
CA SER A 171 0.36 8.79 -1.87
C SER A 171 0.42 10.29 -2.14
N LYS A 172 1.55 10.93 -1.87
CA LYS A 172 1.70 12.40 -2.02
C LYS A 172 1.54 12.90 -3.46
N GLU A 173 1.72 12.03 -4.44
CA GLU A 173 1.63 12.37 -5.87
C GLU A 173 0.51 11.60 -6.59
N LEU A 174 -0.32 10.84 -5.86
CA LEU A 174 -1.34 9.97 -6.44
C LEU A 174 -2.46 10.77 -7.11
N LYS A 175 -2.76 10.41 -8.36
CA LYS A 175 -3.92 10.89 -9.09
C LYS A 175 -4.89 9.74 -9.36
N VAL A 176 -6.17 9.99 -9.10
CA VAL A 176 -7.26 9.05 -9.32
C VAL A 176 -8.25 9.63 -10.32
N MET A 177 -8.51 8.89 -11.39
CA MET A 177 -9.50 9.25 -12.41
C MET A 177 -10.82 8.54 -12.13
N ARG A 178 -11.90 9.29 -12.02
CA ARG A 178 -13.27 8.72 -11.96
C ARG A 178 -13.98 8.90 -13.30
N PHE A 179 -14.48 7.82 -13.84
CA PHE A 179 -15.40 7.86 -14.98
C PHE A 179 -16.84 7.90 -14.49
N GLY A 180 -17.45 9.08 -14.55
CA GLY A 180 -18.74 9.33 -13.94
C GLY A 180 -18.64 9.69 -12.46
N ASP A 181 -19.72 9.46 -11.71
CA ASP A 181 -19.80 9.78 -10.28
C ASP A 181 -19.80 8.51 -9.42
N ASN A 182 -19.90 8.68 -8.08
CA ASN A 182 -20.21 7.57 -7.20
C ASN A 182 -21.58 6.98 -7.58
N MET A 183 -21.75 5.70 -7.33
CA MET A 183 -23.04 5.05 -7.46
C MET A 183 -24.04 5.71 -6.50
N ARG A 184 -25.21 6.10 -7.01
CA ARG A 184 -26.24 6.81 -6.23
C ARG A 184 -26.67 5.99 -5.00
N GLU A 185 -26.82 6.65 -3.86
CA GLU A 185 -27.29 6.09 -2.58
C GLU A 185 -26.30 5.13 -1.89
N VAL A 186 -25.07 4.97 -2.39
CA VAL A 186 -24.02 4.14 -1.76
C VAL A 186 -23.11 5.04 -0.91
N ALA A 187 -23.47 5.17 0.37
CA ALA A 187 -22.83 6.12 1.29
C ALA A 187 -21.33 5.88 1.50
N VAL A 188 -20.89 4.62 1.58
CA VAL A 188 -19.51 4.30 1.94
C VAL A 188 -18.49 4.59 0.81
N THR A 189 -18.96 4.74 -0.43
CA THR A 189 -18.10 5.15 -1.56
C THR A 189 -17.84 6.65 -1.57
N GLU A 190 -18.64 7.44 -0.87
CA GLU A 190 -18.46 8.88 -0.73
C GLU A 190 -17.26 9.26 0.15
N GLY A 191 -16.89 10.53 0.14
CA GLY A 191 -15.83 11.08 0.96
C GLY A 191 -15.38 12.47 0.51
N ASP A 192 -14.68 13.18 1.40
CA ASP A 192 -14.17 14.52 1.13
C ASP A 192 -12.87 14.48 0.32
N LYS A 193 -12.97 14.79 -0.98
CA LYS A 193 -11.85 14.83 -1.92
C LYS A 193 -10.87 15.97 -1.65
N VAL A 194 -11.32 17.04 -1.02
CA VAL A 194 -10.45 18.16 -0.64
C VAL A 194 -9.64 17.78 0.59
N GLU A 195 -10.26 17.14 1.58
CA GLU A 195 -9.56 16.66 2.76
C GLU A 195 -8.48 15.63 2.41
N VAL A 196 -8.78 14.64 1.56
CA VAL A 196 -7.76 13.64 1.17
C VAL A 196 -6.61 14.28 0.37
N GLN A 197 -6.88 15.29 -0.45
CA GLN A 197 -5.82 16.01 -1.14
C GLN A 197 -4.95 16.79 -0.16
N ALA A 198 -5.53 17.46 0.81
CA ALA A 198 -4.81 18.21 1.83
C ALA A 198 -3.96 17.31 2.72
N LYS A 199 -4.51 16.18 3.17
CA LYS A 199 -3.84 15.25 4.11
C LYS A 199 -2.94 14.25 3.40
N LEU A 200 -3.44 13.58 2.37
CA LEU A 200 -2.77 12.45 1.73
C LEU A 200 -2.06 12.81 0.42
N GLY A 201 -2.42 13.95 -0.18
CA GLY A 201 -1.92 14.39 -1.48
C GLY A 201 -2.72 13.85 -2.67
N TRP A 202 -3.77 13.07 -2.46
CA TRP A 202 -4.54 12.43 -3.53
C TRP A 202 -5.35 13.43 -4.35
N GLN A 203 -5.12 13.46 -5.64
CA GLN A 203 -5.87 14.29 -6.58
C GLN A 203 -6.96 13.44 -7.23
N VAL A 204 -8.19 13.59 -6.76
CA VAL A 204 -9.34 12.81 -7.23
C VAL A 204 -10.22 13.70 -8.10
N ASN A 205 -10.25 13.41 -9.41
CA ASN A 205 -11.03 14.16 -10.37
C ASN A 205 -11.99 13.27 -11.17
N THR A 206 -13.05 13.88 -11.69
CA THR A 206 -14.09 13.20 -12.46
C THR A 206 -13.99 13.56 -13.95
N TRP A 207 -14.07 12.54 -14.80
CA TRP A 207 -14.21 12.68 -16.25
C TRP A 207 -15.58 12.17 -16.70
N PRO A 208 -16.28 12.88 -17.57
CA PRO A 208 -17.53 12.38 -18.16
C PRO A 208 -17.30 11.08 -18.93
N VAL A 209 -18.23 10.13 -18.80
CA VAL A 209 -18.17 8.86 -19.56
C VAL A 209 -18.14 9.10 -21.09
N GLY A 210 -18.77 10.19 -21.57
CA GLY A 210 -18.70 10.59 -22.98
C GLY A 210 -17.26 10.81 -23.50
N GLN A 211 -16.35 11.33 -22.68
CA GLN A 211 -14.94 11.46 -23.06
C GLN A 211 -14.24 10.10 -23.18
N LEU A 212 -14.59 9.13 -22.33
CA LEU A 212 -14.11 7.77 -22.50
C LEU A 212 -14.62 7.15 -23.81
N VAL A 213 -15.89 7.34 -24.13
CA VAL A 213 -16.47 6.86 -25.40
C VAL A 213 -15.76 7.49 -26.62
N GLU A 214 -15.46 8.78 -26.57
CA GLU A 214 -14.65 9.45 -27.60
C GLU A 214 -13.25 8.86 -27.71
N ALA A 215 -12.60 8.62 -26.58
CA ALA A 215 -11.28 7.98 -26.54
C ALA A 215 -11.31 6.55 -27.11
N MET A 216 -12.39 5.80 -26.85
CA MET A 216 -12.60 4.47 -27.45
C MET A 216 -12.71 4.52 -28.98
N HIS A 217 -13.36 5.53 -29.54
CA HIS A 217 -13.44 5.72 -31.01
C HIS A 217 -12.07 6.01 -31.64
N ALA A 218 -11.14 6.58 -30.88
CA ALA A 218 -9.78 6.88 -31.35
C ALA A 218 -8.82 5.67 -31.28
N VAL A 219 -9.24 4.55 -30.69
CA VAL A 219 -8.43 3.32 -30.62
C VAL A 219 -8.45 2.61 -31.97
N THR A 220 -7.28 2.32 -32.52
CA THR A 220 -7.12 1.66 -33.81
C THR A 220 -7.26 0.14 -33.74
N GLU A 221 -7.65 -0.51 -34.80
CA GLU A 221 -7.74 -1.97 -34.87
C GLU A 221 -6.37 -2.64 -34.66
N ALA A 222 -5.28 -2.02 -35.13
CA ALA A 222 -3.92 -2.55 -34.92
C ALA A 222 -3.53 -2.56 -33.44
N GLU A 223 -3.93 -1.56 -32.65
CA GLU A 223 -3.73 -1.55 -31.18
C GLU A 223 -4.55 -2.64 -30.50
N ILE A 224 -5.80 -2.83 -30.94
CA ILE A 224 -6.67 -3.90 -30.43
C ILE A 224 -6.06 -5.27 -30.73
N ASP A 225 -5.58 -5.50 -31.98
CA ASP A 225 -4.94 -6.77 -32.36
C ASP A 225 -3.70 -7.07 -31.51
N ALA A 226 -2.89 -6.05 -31.23
CA ALA A 226 -1.73 -6.18 -30.34
C ALA A 226 -2.11 -6.55 -28.92
N LEU A 227 -3.16 -5.96 -28.35
CA LEU A 227 -3.64 -6.30 -27.02
C LEU A 227 -4.31 -7.67 -26.98
N MET A 228 -5.06 -8.05 -28.01
CA MET A 228 -5.63 -9.40 -28.14
C MET A 228 -4.55 -10.48 -28.14
N ALA A 229 -3.38 -10.23 -28.77
CA ALA A 229 -2.24 -11.14 -28.72
C ALA A 229 -1.68 -11.28 -27.29
N GLN A 230 -1.65 -10.19 -26.50
CA GLN A 230 -1.27 -10.25 -25.09
C GLN A 230 -2.28 -11.07 -24.28
N TYR A 231 -3.58 -10.87 -24.47
CA TYR A 231 -4.62 -11.66 -23.82
C TYR A 231 -4.47 -13.17 -24.10
N ARG A 232 -4.21 -13.56 -25.36
CA ARG A 232 -3.97 -14.97 -25.72
C ARG A 232 -2.73 -15.55 -25.05
N THR A 233 -1.73 -14.73 -24.79
CA THR A 233 -0.53 -15.16 -24.06
C THR A 233 -0.80 -15.32 -22.57
N ALA A 234 -1.58 -14.41 -21.99
CA ALA A 234 -1.81 -14.35 -20.54
C ALA A 234 -2.96 -15.26 -20.04
N TYR A 235 -4.00 -15.48 -20.86
CA TYR A 235 -5.26 -16.07 -20.45
C TYR A 235 -5.72 -17.20 -21.38
N ASP A 236 -6.55 -18.09 -20.86
CA ASP A 236 -7.30 -19.05 -21.67
C ASP A 236 -8.58 -18.40 -22.21
N PHE A 237 -9.05 -18.85 -23.36
CA PHE A 237 -10.27 -18.36 -24.01
C PHE A 237 -11.35 -19.45 -23.95
N ALA A 238 -12.55 -19.08 -23.50
CA ALA A 238 -13.67 -20.04 -23.39
C ALA A 238 -14.21 -20.45 -24.77
N ALA A 239 -14.09 -19.59 -25.78
CA ALA A 239 -14.50 -19.83 -27.15
C ALA A 239 -13.63 -19.02 -28.13
N ASP A 240 -13.76 -19.33 -29.44
CA ASP A 240 -13.01 -18.66 -30.52
C ASP A 240 -13.93 -18.25 -31.70
N ASP A 241 -15.25 -18.31 -31.50
CA ASP A 241 -16.18 -17.85 -32.54
C ASP A 241 -16.16 -16.32 -32.70
N ALA A 242 -16.77 -15.85 -33.80
CA ALA A 242 -16.74 -14.42 -34.13
C ALA A 242 -17.45 -13.54 -33.09
N ALA A 243 -18.54 -13.98 -32.49
CA ALA A 243 -19.30 -13.22 -31.51
C ALA A 243 -18.50 -13.07 -30.19
N PHE A 244 -17.89 -14.18 -29.73
CA PHE A 244 -17.01 -14.16 -28.57
C PHE A 244 -15.82 -13.23 -28.82
N THR A 245 -15.18 -13.34 -29.97
CA THR A 245 -14.02 -12.51 -30.32
C THR A 245 -14.40 -11.02 -30.38
N ASP A 246 -15.56 -10.65 -30.98
CA ASP A 246 -16.02 -9.25 -31.01
C ASP A 246 -16.21 -8.68 -29.60
N THR A 247 -16.81 -9.46 -28.70
CA THR A 247 -17.02 -9.06 -27.30
C THR A 247 -15.69 -8.80 -26.57
N VAL A 248 -14.69 -9.68 -26.74
CA VAL A 248 -13.37 -9.51 -26.14
C VAL A 248 -12.61 -8.33 -26.76
N ARG A 249 -12.71 -8.12 -28.07
CA ARG A 249 -12.14 -6.95 -28.77
C ARG A 249 -12.73 -5.64 -28.27
N TYR A 250 -14.03 -5.63 -27.93
CA TYR A 250 -14.64 -4.45 -27.32
C TYR A 250 -14.01 -4.13 -25.96
N GLN A 251 -13.78 -5.13 -25.08
CA GLN A 251 -13.05 -4.95 -23.81
C GLN A 251 -11.61 -4.45 -24.04
N ALA A 252 -10.93 -4.97 -25.07
CA ALA A 252 -9.59 -4.47 -25.42
C ALA A 252 -9.61 -2.99 -25.84
N ARG A 253 -10.65 -2.55 -26.55
CA ARG A 253 -10.86 -1.15 -26.90
C ARG A 253 -11.11 -0.28 -25.67
N GLU A 254 -11.93 -0.75 -24.72
CA GLU A 254 -12.17 -0.07 -23.44
C GLU A 254 -10.86 0.07 -22.65
N GLU A 255 -10.09 -1.01 -22.50
CA GLU A 255 -8.81 -1.00 -21.79
C GLU A 255 -7.83 0.01 -22.37
N LEU A 256 -7.64 -0.03 -23.69
CA LEU A 256 -6.72 0.89 -24.39
C LEU A 256 -7.13 2.35 -24.23
N ALA A 257 -8.43 2.65 -24.30
CA ALA A 257 -8.94 4.00 -24.07
C ALA A 257 -8.71 4.47 -22.63
N ILE A 258 -9.11 3.65 -21.64
CA ILE A 258 -8.89 3.94 -20.24
C ILE A 258 -7.40 4.18 -19.98
N LYS A 259 -6.53 3.26 -20.41
CA LYS A 259 -5.09 3.36 -20.23
C LYS A 259 -4.50 4.63 -20.82
N LYS A 260 -4.87 4.98 -22.06
CA LYS A 260 -4.40 6.21 -22.72
C LYS A 260 -4.79 7.46 -21.93
N MET A 261 -6.01 7.50 -21.40
CA MET A 261 -6.48 8.63 -20.57
C MET A 261 -5.72 8.68 -19.24
N LEU A 262 -5.53 7.55 -18.56
CA LEU A 262 -4.77 7.47 -17.31
C LEU A 262 -3.32 7.93 -17.49
N ASP A 263 -2.65 7.44 -18.53
CA ASP A 263 -1.25 7.77 -18.83
C ASP A 263 -1.09 9.26 -19.19
N ALA A 264 -2.01 9.82 -19.99
CA ALA A 264 -1.98 11.22 -20.40
C ALA A 264 -2.10 12.19 -19.20
N GLU A 265 -2.92 11.82 -18.20
CA GLU A 265 -3.13 12.62 -16.98
C GLU A 265 -2.15 12.25 -15.83
N GLY A 266 -1.36 11.18 -16.01
CA GLY A 266 -0.48 10.63 -14.99
C GLY A 266 -1.25 10.02 -13.82
N CYS A 267 -2.43 9.48 -14.08
CA CYS A 267 -3.24 8.77 -13.08
C CYS A 267 -2.75 7.34 -12.88
N ARG A 268 -2.70 6.91 -11.63
CA ARG A 268 -2.30 5.54 -11.25
C ARG A 268 -3.47 4.70 -10.74
N ALA A 269 -4.64 5.30 -10.57
CA ALA A 269 -5.84 4.63 -10.13
C ALA A 269 -7.05 5.17 -10.87
N PHE A 270 -8.09 4.35 -10.99
CA PHE A 270 -9.34 4.74 -11.60
C PHE A 270 -10.54 4.03 -10.96
N SER A 271 -11.71 4.63 -11.19
CA SER A 271 -12.98 4.05 -10.79
C SER A 271 -14.02 4.31 -11.88
N ASN A 272 -15.02 3.45 -11.95
CA ASN A 272 -16.22 3.62 -12.77
C ASN A 272 -17.45 3.28 -11.94
N THR A 273 -18.62 3.44 -12.54
CA THR A 273 -19.92 3.12 -11.93
C THR A 273 -20.70 2.18 -12.83
N PHE A 274 -21.69 1.49 -12.30
CA PHE A 274 -22.68 0.72 -13.08
C PHE A 274 -23.80 1.60 -13.67
N GLN A 275 -23.86 2.83 -13.25
CA GLN A 275 -24.80 3.84 -13.70
C GLN A 275 -24.12 4.78 -14.70
N ASP A 276 -24.94 5.50 -15.47
CA ASP A 276 -24.47 6.59 -16.34
C ASP A 276 -23.44 6.21 -17.42
N LEU A 277 -23.38 4.94 -17.83
CA LEU A 277 -22.48 4.40 -18.87
C LEU A 277 -23.05 4.61 -20.29
N TYR A 278 -23.61 5.78 -20.56
CA TYR A 278 -24.21 6.09 -21.85
C TYR A 278 -23.15 6.10 -22.96
N GLY A 279 -23.44 5.37 -24.05
CA GLY A 279 -22.54 5.20 -25.19
C GLY A 279 -21.60 3.98 -25.07
N MET A 280 -21.54 3.32 -23.92
CA MET A 280 -20.79 2.07 -23.76
C MET A 280 -21.71 0.86 -23.98
N ARG A 281 -21.22 -0.14 -24.71
CA ARG A 281 -21.93 -1.42 -24.95
C ARG A 281 -21.82 -2.35 -23.75
N GLN A 282 -20.67 -2.39 -23.11
CA GLN A 282 -20.34 -3.29 -22.01
C GLN A 282 -19.86 -2.49 -20.79
N LEU A 283 -19.86 -3.15 -19.63
CA LEU A 283 -19.12 -2.71 -18.46
C LEU A 283 -17.65 -3.13 -18.58
N PRO A 284 -16.67 -2.30 -18.17
CA PRO A 284 -15.26 -2.65 -18.27
C PRO A 284 -14.83 -3.75 -17.28
N GLY A 285 -15.10 -5.01 -17.61
CA GLY A 285 -14.74 -6.17 -16.80
C GLY A 285 -13.29 -6.60 -17.01
N LEU A 286 -13.01 -7.29 -18.13
CA LEU A 286 -11.67 -7.70 -18.51
C LEU A 286 -10.70 -6.51 -18.58
N ALA A 287 -11.16 -5.36 -19.07
CA ALA A 287 -10.37 -4.14 -19.12
C ALA A 287 -9.86 -3.72 -17.74
N SER A 288 -10.75 -3.64 -16.73
CA SER A 288 -10.37 -3.27 -15.37
C SER A 288 -9.46 -4.31 -14.72
N GLN A 289 -9.74 -5.60 -14.92
CA GLN A 289 -8.92 -6.68 -14.38
C GLN A 289 -7.49 -6.66 -14.93
N HIS A 290 -7.33 -6.48 -16.24
CA HIS A 290 -6.01 -6.47 -16.88
C HIS A 290 -5.23 -5.18 -16.58
N LEU A 291 -5.90 -4.03 -16.48
CA LEU A 291 -5.26 -2.79 -16.03
C LEU A 291 -4.73 -2.93 -14.57
N MET A 292 -5.48 -3.58 -13.67
CA MET A 292 -4.96 -3.90 -12.34
C MET A 292 -3.74 -4.82 -12.38
N ALA A 293 -3.69 -5.79 -13.32
CA ALA A 293 -2.50 -6.63 -13.50
C ALA A 293 -1.28 -5.83 -13.97
N GLN A 294 -1.50 -4.72 -14.68
CA GLN A 294 -0.45 -3.79 -15.10
C GLN A 294 -0.03 -2.80 -13.98
N GLY A 295 -0.62 -2.88 -12.79
CA GLY A 295 -0.23 -2.08 -11.63
C GLY A 295 -1.12 -0.86 -11.35
N TYR A 296 -2.18 -0.62 -12.14
CA TYR A 296 -3.16 0.41 -11.79
C TYR A 296 -4.01 -0.03 -10.60
N GLY A 297 -4.43 0.95 -9.78
CA GLY A 297 -5.44 0.73 -8.76
C GLY A 297 -6.85 0.83 -9.34
N TYR A 298 -7.77 0.06 -8.81
CA TYR A 298 -9.17 0.08 -9.20
C TYR A 298 -10.09 0.02 -8.00
N GLY A 299 -11.23 0.67 -8.08
CA GLY A 299 -12.37 0.53 -7.18
C GLY A 299 -13.68 0.63 -7.96
N GLY A 300 -14.62 -0.24 -7.66
CA GLY A 300 -15.95 -0.23 -8.25
C GLY A 300 -16.80 0.93 -7.76
N GLU A 301 -17.93 1.19 -8.43
CA GLU A 301 -19.02 2.05 -7.93
C GLU A 301 -18.64 3.51 -7.65
N GLY A 302 -17.59 4.00 -8.30
CA GLY A 302 -17.06 5.33 -8.04
C GLY A 302 -16.18 5.42 -6.79
N ASP A 303 -15.89 4.31 -6.11
CA ASP A 303 -15.08 4.29 -4.88
C ASP A 303 -13.59 4.57 -5.15
N TRP A 304 -13.31 5.84 -5.26
CA TRP A 304 -11.96 6.36 -5.46
C TRP A 304 -11.02 6.08 -4.29
N LYS A 305 -11.54 5.84 -3.06
CA LYS A 305 -10.72 5.54 -1.88
C LYS A 305 -10.08 4.16 -1.99
N VAL A 306 -10.89 3.14 -2.32
CA VAL A 306 -10.36 1.79 -2.52
C VAL A 306 -9.48 1.72 -3.79
N ALA A 307 -9.82 2.47 -4.85
CA ALA A 307 -8.96 2.59 -6.04
C ALA A 307 -7.57 3.12 -5.67
N ALA A 308 -7.50 4.20 -4.88
CA ALA A 308 -6.26 4.77 -4.39
C ALA A 308 -5.48 3.79 -3.51
N MET A 309 -6.14 3.13 -2.54
CA MET A 309 -5.51 2.14 -1.66
C MET A 309 -4.96 0.96 -2.44
N THR A 310 -5.69 0.45 -3.45
CA THR A 310 -5.21 -0.63 -4.31
C THR A 310 -3.94 -0.24 -5.06
N ALA A 311 -3.84 1.00 -5.58
CA ALA A 311 -2.62 1.49 -6.24
C ALA A 311 -1.43 1.58 -5.27
N ILE A 312 -1.66 2.11 -4.07
CA ILE A 312 -0.62 2.27 -3.04
C ILE A 312 -0.11 0.91 -2.56
N ILE A 313 -1.02 -0.01 -2.27
CA ILE A 313 -0.67 -1.36 -1.79
C ILE A 313 0.08 -2.14 -2.89
N LYS A 314 -0.32 -2.01 -4.16
CA LYS A 314 0.45 -2.57 -5.30
C LYS A 314 1.86 -1.99 -5.38
N ALA A 315 2.02 -0.68 -5.16
CA ALA A 315 3.34 -0.05 -5.13
C ALA A 315 4.21 -0.57 -3.96
N MET A 316 3.63 -0.77 -2.78
CA MET A 316 4.30 -1.37 -1.62
C MET A 316 4.70 -2.82 -1.88
N GLY A 317 3.86 -3.58 -2.60
CA GLY A 317 4.05 -4.99 -2.95
C GLY A 317 4.95 -5.22 -4.18
N GLU A 318 5.45 -4.19 -4.85
CA GLU A 318 6.22 -4.35 -6.09
C GLU A 318 7.38 -5.35 -5.93
N GLY A 319 7.46 -6.27 -6.90
CA GLY A 319 8.46 -7.35 -6.90
C GLY A 319 8.11 -8.57 -6.04
N LYS A 320 6.98 -8.54 -5.32
CA LYS A 320 6.42 -9.72 -4.66
C LYS A 320 5.42 -10.44 -5.60
N THR A 321 5.07 -11.67 -5.28
CA THR A 321 4.30 -12.57 -6.17
C THR A 321 2.97 -13.04 -5.58
N GLY A 322 2.59 -12.55 -4.40
CA GLY A 322 1.33 -12.91 -3.74
C GLY A 322 0.11 -12.27 -4.39
N GLY A 323 0.27 -11.05 -4.88
CA GLY A 323 -0.79 -10.32 -5.56
C GLY A 323 -1.62 -9.42 -4.65
N THR A 324 -2.26 -8.45 -5.31
CA THR A 324 -3.15 -7.45 -4.69
C THR A 324 -4.33 -7.19 -5.61
N ALA A 325 -5.55 -7.22 -5.08
CA ALA A 325 -6.78 -7.02 -5.83
C ALA A 325 -7.77 -6.12 -5.11
N PHE A 326 -8.53 -5.34 -5.87
CA PHE A 326 -9.82 -4.85 -5.42
C PHE A 326 -10.72 -6.05 -5.10
N MET A 327 -11.48 -5.99 -4.01
CA MET A 327 -12.31 -7.08 -3.50
C MET A 327 -13.55 -6.54 -2.81
N GLU A 328 -14.60 -7.36 -2.79
CA GLU A 328 -15.79 -7.14 -2.00
C GLU A 328 -16.12 -8.40 -1.19
N ASP A 329 -16.51 -8.25 0.07
CA ASP A 329 -17.13 -9.31 0.88
C ASP A 329 -18.55 -9.56 0.36
N TYR A 330 -18.70 -10.51 -0.56
CA TYR A 330 -19.92 -10.67 -1.33
C TYR A 330 -21.00 -11.44 -0.60
N THR A 331 -20.64 -12.55 0.04
CA THR A 331 -21.57 -13.38 0.81
C THR A 331 -20.84 -14.28 1.80
N TYR A 332 -21.57 -14.85 2.74
CA TYR A 332 -21.02 -15.68 3.81
C TYR A 332 -21.54 -17.10 3.76
N ASN A 333 -20.67 -18.06 4.03
CA ASN A 333 -21.05 -19.43 4.39
C ASN A 333 -21.10 -19.53 5.92
N LEU A 334 -22.29 -19.68 6.49
CA LEU A 334 -22.52 -19.69 7.94
C LEU A 334 -22.73 -21.12 8.51
N VAL A 335 -22.30 -22.14 7.80
CA VAL A 335 -22.39 -23.54 8.26
C VAL A 335 -21.39 -23.72 9.41
N PRO A 336 -21.83 -24.18 10.61
CA PRO A 336 -20.94 -24.42 11.73
C PRO A 336 -19.75 -25.32 11.37
N GLY A 337 -18.54 -24.90 11.69
CA GLY A 337 -17.29 -25.61 11.32
C GLY A 337 -16.79 -25.35 9.90
N ALA A 338 -17.55 -24.60 9.09
CA ALA A 338 -17.18 -24.21 7.73
C ALA A 338 -17.63 -22.76 7.45
N MET A 339 -17.32 -21.84 8.36
CA MET A 339 -17.71 -20.43 8.25
C MET A 339 -16.65 -19.65 7.49
N TYR A 340 -17.05 -19.06 6.34
CA TYR A 340 -16.14 -18.36 5.43
C TYR A 340 -16.82 -17.15 4.79
N SER A 341 -16.04 -16.10 4.46
CA SER A 341 -16.44 -15.09 3.48
C SER A 341 -16.13 -15.59 2.07
N LEU A 342 -17.05 -15.37 1.15
CA LEU A 342 -16.80 -15.44 -0.29
C LEU A 342 -16.59 -14.03 -0.80
N GLY A 343 -15.38 -13.74 -1.21
CA GLY A 343 -15.01 -12.48 -1.83
C GLY A 343 -15.07 -12.58 -3.35
N ALA A 344 -15.63 -11.56 -3.94
CA ALA A 344 -15.73 -11.39 -5.39
C ALA A 344 -15.97 -9.90 -5.70
N HIS A 345 -16.26 -9.59 -6.91
CA HIS A 345 -17.02 -8.43 -7.35
C HIS A 345 -17.75 -8.82 -8.63
N MET A 346 -18.56 -7.94 -9.19
CA MET A 346 -19.35 -8.27 -10.39
C MET A 346 -18.47 -8.70 -11.57
N LEU A 347 -17.27 -8.08 -11.71
CA LEU A 347 -16.36 -8.29 -12.85
C LEU A 347 -14.87 -8.21 -12.47
N GLU A 348 -14.45 -7.40 -11.49
CA GLU A 348 -13.19 -6.69 -11.54
C GLU A 348 -12.13 -7.17 -10.51
N VAL A 349 -12.12 -8.44 -10.13
CA VAL A 349 -11.02 -8.96 -9.28
C VAL A 349 -9.74 -9.13 -10.10
N CYS A 350 -8.62 -8.61 -9.58
CA CYS A 350 -7.32 -8.64 -10.26
C CYS A 350 -6.77 -10.06 -10.42
N PRO A 351 -6.32 -10.46 -11.62
CA PRO A 351 -5.79 -11.81 -11.85
C PRO A 351 -4.44 -12.08 -11.13
N SER A 352 -3.80 -11.09 -10.52
CA SER A 352 -2.59 -11.31 -9.72
C SER A 352 -2.79 -12.23 -8.52
N VAL A 353 -4.03 -12.42 -8.06
CA VAL A 353 -4.38 -13.33 -6.95
C VAL A 353 -4.87 -14.69 -7.42
N ALA A 354 -4.83 -14.99 -8.71
CA ALA A 354 -5.33 -16.24 -9.27
C ALA A 354 -4.46 -17.45 -8.88
N ALA A 355 -5.09 -18.53 -8.46
CA ALA A 355 -4.42 -19.81 -8.15
C ALA A 355 -3.91 -20.55 -9.39
N ALA A 356 -4.53 -20.29 -10.55
CA ALA A 356 -4.21 -20.89 -11.83
C ALA A 356 -4.42 -19.88 -12.96
N ARG A 357 -4.03 -20.24 -14.19
CA ARG A 357 -4.21 -19.36 -15.35
C ARG A 357 -5.69 -18.95 -15.51
N PRO A 358 -6.02 -17.64 -15.48
CA PRO A 358 -7.39 -17.19 -15.62
C PRO A 358 -7.97 -17.47 -17.00
N ARG A 359 -9.29 -17.61 -17.07
CA ARG A 359 -10.01 -17.85 -18.32
C ARG A 359 -10.93 -16.68 -18.65
N ILE A 360 -10.88 -16.19 -19.88
CA ILE A 360 -11.81 -15.20 -20.40
C ILE A 360 -13.15 -15.90 -20.72
N GLU A 361 -14.22 -15.41 -20.09
CA GLU A 361 -15.57 -15.89 -20.27
C GLU A 361 -16.53 -14.73 -20.52
N ILE A 362 -17.68 -14.99 -21.16
CA ILE A 362 -18.73 -14.00 -21.41
C ILE A 362 -20.00 -14.52 -20.75
N HIS A 363 -20.55 -13.74 -19.83
CA HIS A 363 -21.77 -14.09 -19.13
C HIS A 363 -22.68 -12.88 -18.97
N PRO A 364 -24.01 -13.06 -18.96
CA PRO A 364 -24.95 -11.99 -18.62
C PRO A 364 -24.61 -11.37 -17.25
N LEU A 365 -24.84 -10.08 -17.17
CA LEU A 365 -24.76 -9.34 -15.92
C LEU A 365 -26.14 -8.73 -15.64
N GLY A 366 -26.75 -9.08 -14.51
CA GLY A 366 -28.11 -8.67 -14.18
C GLY A 366 -28.27 -7.20 -13.78
N ILE A 367 -27.19 -6.39 -13.85
CA ILE A 367 -27.18 -4.96 -13.50
C ILE A 367 -26.54 -4.14 -14.64
N GLY A 368 -26.80 -2.82 -14.63
CA GLY A 368 -26.19 -1.86 -15.55
C GLY A 368 -26.82 -1.83 -16.95
N ASP A 369 -27.75 -2.72 -17.28
CA ASP A 369 -28.48 -2.78 -18.56
C ASP A 369 -27.54 -2.64 -19.77
N ARG A 370 -26.53 -3.50 -19.85
CA ARG A 370 -25.51 -3.55 -20.92
C ARG A 370 -25.39 -4.96 -21.48
N GLU A 371 -24.75 -5.07 -22.63
CA GLU A 371 -24.42 -6.37 -23.23
C GLU A 371 -23.54 -7.19 -22.28
N PRO A 372 -23.64 -8.54 -22.33
CA PRO A 372 -22.78 -9.41 -21.52
C PRO A 372 -21.29 -9.11 -21.71
N PRO A 373 -20.57 -8.63 -20.68
CA PRO A 373 -19.16 -8.27 -20.81
C PRO A 373 -18.26 -9.49 -20.71
N ALA A 374 -17.11 -9.44 -21.39
CA ALA A 374 -16.05 -10.39 -21.15
C ALA A 374 -15.34 -10.07 -19.80
N ARG A 375 -14.98 -11.13 -19.08
CA ARG A 375 -14.29 -11.06 -17.79
C ARG A 375 -13.37 -12.26 -17.59
N LEU A 376 -12.40 -12.10 -16.70
CA LEU A 376 -11.57 -13.20 -16.22
C LEU A 376 -12.30 -13.94 -15.10
N VAL A 377 -12.40 -15.25 -15.24
CA VAL A 377 -12.95 -16.17 -14.23
C VAL A 377 -11.81 -17.02 -13.69
N PHE A 378 -11.65 -17.05 -12.37
CA PHE A 378 -10.63 -17.83 -11.68
C PHE A 378 -10.95 -17.97 -10.19
N GLU A 379 -10.26 -18.88 -9.53
CA GLU A 379 -10.23 -18.98 -8.06
C GLU A 379 -8.92 -18.37 -7.54
N GLY A 380 -8.98 -17.66 -6.40
CA GLY A 380 -7.81 -17.11 -5.73
C GLY A 380 -6.98 -18.21 -5.07
N HIS A 381 -5.68 -17.97 -4.89
CA HIS A 381 -4.80 -18.91 -4.21
C HIS A 381 -4.95 -18.86 -2.69
N GLU A 382 -4.49 -19.91 -2.02
CA GLU A 382 -4.53 -20.06 -0.57
C GLU A 382 -3.38 -19.28 0.09
N GLY A 383 -3.55 -18.90 1.35
CA GLY A 383 -2.50 -18.31 2.16
C GLY A 383 -2.97 -17.20 3.08
N SER A 384 -2.06 -16.75 3.94
CA SER A 384 -2.30 -15.60 4.80
C SER A 384 -2.31 -14.31 3.98
N ALA A 385 -3.30 -13.47 4.23
CA ALA A 385 -3.51 -12.20 3.55
C ALA A 385 -4.14 -11.20 4.52
N ILE A 386 -4.35 -9.98 4.06
CA ILE A 386 -5.14 -8.97 4.75
C ILE A 386 -6.17 -8.38 3.80
N VAL A 387 -7.29 -7.92 4.35
CA VAL A 387 -8.22 -7.01 3.68
C VAL A 387 -8.13 -5.65 4.32
N VAL A 388 -8.16 -4.61 3.50
CA VAL A 388 -7.95 -3.22 3.91
C VAL A 388 -9.04 -2.33 3.34
N SER A 389 -9.66 -1.50 4.18
CA SER A 389 -10.61 -0.49 3.75
C SER A 389 -10.28 0.88 4.34
N LEU A 390 -10.31 1.93 3.51
CA LEU A 390 -10.17 3.31 3.96
C LEU A 390 -11.54 3.98 3.89
N VAL A 391 -12.04 4.43 5.03
CA VAL A 391 -13.35 5.09 5.15
C VAL A 391 -13.21 6.51 5.65
N ASP A 392 -14.10 7.37 5.19
CA ASP A 392 -14.23 8.75 5.67
C ASP A 392 -15.20 8.80 6.87
N MET A 393 -14.68 9.23 8.01
CA MET A 393 -15.43 9.31 9.27
C MET A 393 -15.91 10.74 9.59
N GLY A 394 -15.79 11.67 8.62
CA GLY A 394 -16.08 13.08 8.84
C GLY A 394 -15.00 13.75 9.68
N GLY A 395 -14.13 14.54 9.04
CA GLY A 395 -12.97 15.20 9.69
C GLY A 395 -11.78 14.30 9.98
N ARG A 396 -11.85 13.00 9.69
CA ARG A 396 -10.74 12.05 9.74
C ARG A 396 -10.95 10.87 8.80
N LEU A 397 -9.86 10.27 8.39
CA LEU A 397 -9.87 9.01 7.66
C LEU A 397 -9.52 7.85 8.60
N ARG A 398 -10.24 6.73 8.47
CA ARG A 398 -9.98 5.50 9.21
C ARG A 398 -9.58 4.40 8.24
N LEU A 399 -8.40 3.81 8.48
CA LEU A 399 -7.91 2.62 7.80
C LEU A 399 -8.23 1.41 8.67
N ILE A 400 -9.09 0.53 8.18
CA ILE A 400 -9.45 -0.72 8.83
C ILE A 400 -8.70 -1.84 8.11
N CYS A 401 -7.99 -2.65 8.87
CA CYS A 401 -7.23 -3.79 8.39
C CYS A 401 -7.66 -5.04 9.15
N GLN A 402 -7.95 -6.13 8.46
CA GLN A 402 -8.26 -7.41 9.06
C GLN A 402 -7.34 -8.48 8.52
N ASP A 403 -6.77 -9.28 9.44
CA ASP A 403 -6.03 -10.48 9.09
C ASP A 403 -7.01 -11.55 8.62
N ILE A 404 -6.67 -12.23 7.51
CA ILE A 404 -7.48 -13.29 6.92
C ILE A 404 -6.60 -14.47 6.51
N HIS A 405 -7.21 -15.62 6.38
CA HIS A 405 -6.58 -16.80 5.77
C HIS A 405 -7.40 -17.27 4.58
N CYS A 406 -6.88 -17.05 3.37
CA CYS A 406 -7.53 -17.50 2.15
C CYS A 406 -7.43 -19.02 2.00
N VAL A 407 -8.53 -19.63 1.61
CA VAL A 407 -8.67 -21.09 1.48
C VAL A 407 -9.18 -21.45 0.09
N LYS A 408 -8.94 -22.68 -0.30
CA LYS A 408 -9.58 -23.22 -1.51
C LYS A 408 -11.10 -23.18 -1.35
N PRO A 409 -11.88 -22.79 -2.37
CA PRO A 409 -13.33 -22.83 -2.30
C PRO A 409 -13.84 -24.22 -1.92
N ILE A 410 -14.70 -24.27 -0.90
CA ILE A 410 -15.27 -25.50 -0.35
C ILE A 410 -16.30 -26.17 -1.26
N LEU A 411 -16.81 -25.39 -2.23
CA LEU A 411 -17.81 -25.83 -3.22
C LEU A 411 -17.36 -25.41 -4.62
N PRO A 412 -17.65 -26.19 -5.66
CA PRO A 412 -17.22 -25.87 -7.03
C PRO A 412 -17.93 -24.66 -7.66
N MET A 413 -19.10 -24.26 -7.16
CA MET A 413 -19.89 -23.09 -7.60
C MET A 413 -19.93 -22.90 -9.14
N PRO A 414 -20.34 -23.91 -9.92
CA PRO A 414 -20.20 -23.92 -11.38
C PRO A 414 -21.04 -22.84 -12.09
N ASN A 415 -22.04 -22.29 -11.41
CA ASN A 415 -22.92 -21.26 -11.95
C ASN A 415 -22.53 -19.84 -11.50
N LEU A 416 -21.41 -19.67 -10.80
CA LEU A 416 -20.89 -18.37 -10.39
C LEU A 416 -19.77 -17.92 -11.35
N PRO A 417 -20.07 -17.10 -12.36
CA PRO A 417 -19.15 -16.80 -13.46
C PRO A 417 -18.28 -15.55 -13.13
N VAL A 418 -17.67 -15.53 -11.96
CA VAL A 418 -16.81 -14.42 -11.53
C VAL A 418 -15.52 -14.95 -10.92
N ALA A 419 -14.49 -14.12 -10.95
CA ALA A 419 -13.29 -14.33 -10.16
C ALA A 419 -13.63 -14.22 -8.67
N ARG A 420 -13.11 -15.15 -7.86
CA ARG A 420 -13.51 -15.28 -6.45
C ARG A 420 -12.38 -15.73 -5.56
N VAL A 421 -12.40 -15.28 -4.32
CA VAL A 421 -11.49 -15.70 -3.24
C VAL A 421 -12.34 -16.08 -2.04
N MET A 422 -12.02 -17.18 -1.36
CA MET A 422 -12.71 -17.58 -0.13
C MET A 422 -11.74 -17.47 1.04
N TRP A 423 -12.18 -16.95 2.18
CA TRP A 423 -11.30 -16.80 3.34
C TRP A 423 -12.00 -17.00 4.68
N GLN A 424 -11.19 -17.36 5.67
CA GLN A 424 -11.51 -17.23 7.09
C GLN A 424 -11.09 -15.86 7.57
N ALA A 425 -12.01 -15.10 8.16
CA ALA A 425 -11.71 -13.87 8.87
C ALA A 425 -11.14 -14.18 10.25
N MET A 426 -10.21 -13.36 10.73
CA MET A 426 -9.72 -13.45 12.12
C MET A 426 -10.55 -12.56 13.04
N PRO A 427 -10.74 -12.99 14.32
CA PRO A 427 -10.34 -14.27 14.93
C PRO A 427 -11.17 -15.47 14.42
N ASP A 428 -12.39 -15.25 14.03
CA ASP A 428 -13.37 -16.13 13.39
C ASP A 428 -14.34 -15.25 12.59
N LEU A 429 -15.18 -15.88 11.75
CA LEU A 429 -16.08 -15.10 10.88
C LEU A 429 -17.06 -14.24 11.67
N THR A 430 -17.66 -14.75 12.75
CA THR A 430 -18.67 -14.01 13.53
C THR A 430 -18.06 -12.78 14.20
N THR A 431 -17.03 -12.99 15.00
CA THR A 431 -16.33 -11.91 15.70
C THR A 431 -15.70 -10.93 14.72
N GLY A 432 -15.10 -11.44 13.63
CA GLY A 432 -14.48 -10.60 12.59
C GLY A 432 -15.49 -9.68 11.91
N LEU A 433 -16.68 -10.19 11.57
CA LEU A 433 -17.75 -9.38 10.99
C LEU A 433 -18.31 -8.35 11.98
N GLU A 434 -18.56 -8.74 13.23
CA GLU A 434 -19.02 -7.82 14.27
C GLU A 434 -18.01 -6.68 14.44
N CYS A 435 -16.71 -6.99 14.49
CA CYS A 435 -15.64 -5.99 14.58
C CYS A 435 -15.57 -5.09 13.34
N TRP A 436 -15.64 -5.66 12.13
CA TRP A 436 -15.59 -4.91 10.88
C TRP A 436 -16.73 -3.92 10.76
N ILE A 437 -17.96 -4.38 11.03
CA ILE A 437 -19.17 -3.56 10.98
C ILE A 437 -19.14 -2.47 12.06
N THR A 438 -18.73 -2.82 13.28
CA THR A 438 -18.60 -1.87 14.39
C THR A 438 -17.58 -0.77 14.10
N ALA A 439 -16.48 -1.12 13.42
CA ALA A 439 -15.47 -0.15 13.01
C ALA A 439 -15.93 0.76 11.85
N GLY A 440 -17.06 0.45 11.20
CA GLY A 440 -17.55 1.16 10.02
C GLY A 440 -16.89 0.73 8.73
N GLY A 441 -16.41 -0.52 8.65
CA GLY A 441 -15.74 -1.07 7.49
C GLY A 441 -16.65 -1.13 6.26
N ALA A 442 -16.11 -0.78 5.09
CA ALA A 442 -16.81 -0.83 3.82
C ALA A 442 -16.95 -2.27 3.29
N HIS A 443 -17.88 -2.48 2.37
CA HIS A 443 -17.94 -3.72 1.56
C HIS A 443 -16.81 -3.78 0.53
N HIS A 444 -16.31 -2.63 0.07
CA HIS A 444 -15.13 -2.55 -0.79
C HIS A 444 -13.84 -2.58 0.01
N THR A 445 -12.95 -3.46 -0.38
CA THR A 445 -11.63 -3.66 0.23
C THR A 445 -10.53 -3.79 -0.81
N THR A 446 -9.29 -3.64 -0.37
CA THR A 446 -8.12 -4.15 -1.07
C THR A 446 -7.65 -5.41 -0.35
N LEU A 447 -7.71 -6.54 -1.04
CA LEU A 447 -7.11 -7.80 -0.58
C LEU A 447 -5.66 -7.86 -1.05
N THR A 448 -4.74 -8.23 -0.15
CA THR A 448 -3.33 -8.40 -0.50
C THR A 448 -2.64 -9.52 0.27
N TYR A 449 -1.82 -10.30 -0.44
CA TYR A 449 -0.88 -11.26 0.13
C TYR A 449 0.53 -10.68 0.27
N ASP A 450 0.79 -9.53 -0.35
CA ASP A 450 2.13 -8.95 -0.49
C ASP A 450 2.48 -7.97 0.63
N VAL A 451 1.47 -7.37 1.26
CA VAL A 451 1.64 -6.32 2.27
C VAL A 451 1.04 -6.77 3.59
N SER A 452 1.77 -6.59 4.68
CA SER A 452 1.31 -6.94 6.02
C SER A 452 0.56 -5.79 6.71
N ALA A 453 -0.22 -6.14 7.74
CA ALA A 453 -0.88 -5.15 8.58
C ALA A 453 0.12 -4.20 9.29
N GLU A 454 1.32 -4.66 9.66
CA GLU A 454 2.37 -3.80 10.21
C GLU A 454 2.83 -2.74 9.21
N GLN A 455 2.98 -3.10 7.92
CA GLN A 455 3.30 -2.13 6.87
C GLN A 455 2.16 -1.13 6.66
N MET A 456 0.91 -1.56 6.74
CA MET A 456 -0.25 -0.67 6.66
C MET A 456 -0.34 0.28 7.88
N GLN A 457 -0.01 -0.22 9.06
CA GLN A 457 0.10 0.61 10.27
C GLN A 457 1.19 1.67 10.14
N ASP A 458 2.35 1.30 9.60
CA ASP A 458 3.45 2.23 9.37
C ASP A 458 3.04 3.30 8.35
N TRP A 459 2.38 2.91 7.24
CA TRP A 459 1.81 3.85 6.28
C TRP A 459 0.79 4.79 6.93
N ALA A 460 -0.16 4.27 7.69
CA ALA A 460 -1.18 5.06 8.37
C ALA A 460 -0.56 6.08 9.35
N ARG A 461 0.48 5.67 10.08
CA ARG A 461 1.24 6.57 10.97
C ARG A 461 1.96 7.70 10.20
N MET A 462 2.54 7.40 9.04
CA MET A 462 3.21 8.38 8.18
C MET A 462 2.24 9.39 7.56
N MET A 463 1.01 8.94 7.30
CA MET A 463 -0.04 9.73 6.64
C MET A 463 -1.02 10.39 7.62
N ASP A 464 -0.83 10.22 8.93
CA ASP A 464 -1.73 10.68 10.00
C ASP A 464 -3.18 10.20 9.78
N VAL A 465 -3.33 8.90 9.51
CA VAL A 465 -4.61 8.19 9.34
C VAL A 465 -4.88 7.34 10.57
N GLU A 466 -6.12 7.32 11.06
CA GLU A 466 -6.53 6.41 12.11
C GLU A 466 -6.38 4.96 11.64
N PHE A 467 -5.79 4.10 12.47
CA PHE A 467 -5.57 2.69 12.13
C PHE A 467 -6.31 1.78 13.10
N VAL A 468 -7.11 0.87 12.56
CA VAL A 468 -7.84 -0.17 13.28
C VAL A 468 -7.41 -1.51 12.72
N HIS A 469 -6.95 -2.42 13.60
CA HIS A 469 -6.46 -3.74 13.21
C HIS A 469 -7.26 -4.84 13.91
N ILE A 470 -7.89 -5.70 13.11
CA ILE A 470 -8.65 -6.87 13.57
C ILE A 470 -7.75 -8.10 13.36
N THR A 471 -7.39 -8.75 14.47
CA THR A 471 -6.42 -9.85 14.53
C THR A 471 -7.04 -11.10 15.15
N ALA A 472 -6.26 -12.18 15.24
CA ALA A 472 -6.66 -13.40 15.94
C ALA A 472 -7.00 -13.20 17.42
N ASP A 473 -6.50 -12.12 18.05
CA ASP A 473 -6.71 -11.83 19.47
C ASP A 473 -7.77 -10.73 19.72
N THR A 474 -8.40 -10.21 18.68
CA THR A 474 -9.38 -9.12 18.80
C THR A 474 -10.72 -9.63 19.34
N THR A 475 -11.27 -8.92 20.33
CA THR A 475 -12.66 -9.08 20.78
C THR A 475 -13.47 -7.82 20.47
N VAL A 476 -14.79 -7.96 20.35
CA VAL A 476 -15.68 -6.81 20.09
C VAL A 476 -15.54 -5.75 21.19
N GLU A 477 -15.54 -6.15 22.45
CA GLU A 477 -15.40 -5.25 23.60
C GLU A 477 -14.08 -4.47 23.57
N TRP A 478 -12.98 -5.14 23.27
CA TRP A 478 -11.68 -4.47 23.14
C TRP A 478 -11.69 -3.47 21.99
N LEU A 479 -12.25 -3.86 20.85
CA LEU A 479 -12.36 -2.99 19.68
C LEU A 479 -13.19 -1.73 20.00
N GLU A 480 -14.36 -1.87 20.62
CA GLU A 480 -15.21 -0.74 21.03
C GLU A 480 -14.46 0.23 21.93
N GLN A 481 -13.66 -0.28 22.88
CA GLN A 481 -12.81 0.54 23.73
C GLN A 481 -11.75 1.28 22.91
N GLN A 482 -11.10 0.62 21.95
CA GLN A 482 -10.11 1.27 21.08
C GLN A 482 -10.75 2.35 20.23
N LEU A 483 -11.92 2.09 19.64
CA LEU A 483 -12.66 3.07 18.85
C LEU A 483 -13.05 4.30 19.68
N PHE A 484 -13.50 4.09 20.92
CA PHE A 484 -13.80 5.19 21.86
C PHE A 484 -12.56 6.04 22.17
N LEU A 485 -11.41 5.39 22.43
CA LEU A 485 -10.14 6.09 22.67
C LEU A 485 -9.66 6.85 21.43
N ASN A 486 -9.83 6.25 20.25
CA ASN A 486 -9.52 6.89 18.98
C ASN A 486 -10.41 8.14 18.76
N ASP A 487 -11.71 8.04 19.03
CA ASP A 487 -12.63 9.16 18.94
C ASP A 487 -12.21 10.33 19.83
N LEU A 488 -11.79 10.05 21.07
CA LEU A 488 -11.25 11.07 21.95
C LEU A 488 -9.95 11.68 21.41
N ALA A 489 -9.01 10.82 20.98
CA ALA A 489 -7.71 11.28 20.47
C ALA A 489 -7.84 12.17 19.22
N TRP A 490 -8.75 11.82 18.31
CA TRP A 490 -8.96 12.59 17.08
C TRP A 490 -9.72 13.90 17.32
N LYS A 491 -10.64 13.97 18.30
CA LYS A 491 -11.25 15.24 18.72
C LYS A 491 -10.26 16.27 19.25
N TRP A 492 -9.08 15.82 19.75
CA TRP A 492 -8.02 16.72 20.23
C TRP A 492 -7.06 17.13 19.11
N LYS A 493 -7.13 16.50 17.94
CA LYS A 493 -6.31 16.82 16.77
C LYS A 493 -7.01 17.78 15.80
N SER A 494 -8.34 17.75 15.78
CA SER A 494 -9.18 18.65 14.99
C SER A 494 -9.41 19.95 15.77
#